data_46e8cf58ca1c88c7c3cf3350c675a7b0
#
_entry.id   46e8cf58ca1c88c7c3cf3350c675a7b0
#
_cell.length_a   1.000
_cell.length_b   1.000
_cell.length_c   1.000
_cell.angle_alpha   90.00
_cell.angle_beta   90.00
_cell.angle_gamma   90.00
#
_symmetry.space_group_name_H-M   'P 1'
#
loop_
_entity.id
_entity.type
_entity.pdbx_description
1 polymer ?
#
loop_
_entity_poly.entity_id
_entity_poly.type
_entity_poly.pdbx_seq_one_letter_code
_entity_poly.pdbx_strand_id
1 'polypeptide(L)'
;MALTGFRAGRQTRLDYRARRHRVSTAVGDNEVIERIDAFCDAVPRRRARPDEYGPLVIFVPTGSGWPYYARPRRGSRPPVTAADIRAVRARQRELVIPESFEWIEQTAPEMAAAAAEAGLEVQAHPLMMLAGPVHVPPLPPGVTVRIIGPEDPELDRVWAVPAVAFSHPGTRAGEAGAAERDKIAADHDAGTIAMLRERLRSGHSVLAAVFGPDGPLAAGSCQAVDGVAEITGVGVLPTERRRGLGAAVTALLAADARDRGVQTIFLSASDDAVARVYARIGFREIGTAMIAEPAR
;
A
#
# COMPACT_ATOMS: atom_id res chain seq x y z
N MET A 1 7.13 0.96 -2.33
CA MET A 1 5.82 0.64 -2.95
C MET A 1 4.80 1.37 -2.12
N ALA A 2 4.76 2.70 -2.30
CA ALA A 2 3.81 3.54 -1.60
C ALA A 2 2.42 3.20 -2.11
N LEU A 3 1.41 3.11 -1.26
CA LEU A 3 -0.04 2.95 -1.52
C LEU A 3 -0.46 1.97 -2.65
N THR A 4 0.48 1.32 -3.34
CA THR A 4 0.32 0.62 -4.59
C THR A 4 0.08 -0.87 -4.42
N GLY A 5 -0.99 -1.35 -4.94
CA GLY A 5 -1.36 -2.76 -4.98
C GLY A 5 -2.85 -3.02 -4.77
N PHE A 6 -3.62 -1.95 -4.65
CA PHE A 6 -5.05 -2.06 -4.42
C PHE A 6 -5.82 -2.08 -5.77
N ARG A 7 -6.21 -3.28 -6.22
CA ARG A 7 -7.38 -3.40 -7.09
C ARG A 7 -8.63 -3.32 -6.23
N ALA A 8 -9.09 -2.09 -5.92
CA ALA A 8 -10.31 -1.89 -5.17
C ALA A 8 -11.54 -2.28 -6.03
N GLY A 9 -12.50 -2.96 -5.41
CA GLY A 9 -13.85 -3.06 -5.93
C GLY A 9 -14.48 -1.66 -6.05
N ARG A 10 -15.49 -1.50 -6.92
CA ARG A 10 -16.16 -0.23 -7.21
C ARG A 10 -16.53 0.52 -5.93
N GLN A 11 -15.82 1.60 -5.66
CA GLN A 11 -16.23 2.62 -4.71
C GLN A 11 -16.91 3.75 -5.49
N THR A 12 -18.14 4.08 -5.15
CA THR A 12 -18.93 5.06 -5.91
C THR A 12 -18.60 6.50 -5.51
N ARG A 13 -18.87 7.48 -6.38
CA ARG A 13 -18.72 8.94 -6.10
C ARG A 13 -19.42 9.39 -4.81
N LEU A 14 -20.44 8.67 -4.36
CA LEU A 14 -21.16 8.93 -3.11
C LEU A 14 -20.30 8.66 -1.88
N ASP A 15 -19.44 7.62 -1.91
CA ASP A 15 -18.59 7.23 -0.77
C ASP A 15 -17.46 8.24 -0.53
N TYR A 16 -16.92 8.84 -1.60
CA TYR A 16 -15.91 9.90 -1.49
C TYR A 16 -16.44 11.13 -0.75
N ARG A 17 -17.63 11.66 -1.15
CA ARG A 17 -18.24 12.83 -0.48
C ARG A 17 -18.58 12.56 0.98
N ALA A 18 -19.10 11.37 1.28
CA ALA A 18 -19.44 10.97 2.64
C ALA A 18 -18.21 10.83 3.55
N ARG A 19 -17.06 10.42 3.02
CA ARG A 19 -15.80 10.30 3.77
C ARG A 19 -15.19 11.66 4.10
N ARG A 20 -15.17 12.58 3.14
CA ARG A 20 -14.62 13.95 3.31
C ARG A 20 -15.21 14.69 4.51
N HIS A 21 -16.46 14.42 4.87
CA HIS A 21 -17.12 15.04 6.02
C HIS A 21 -16.89 14.32 7.36
N ARG A 22 -16.28 13.14 7.39
CA ARG A 22 -16.11 12.35 8.61
C ARG A 22 -14.73 12.47 9.26
N VAL A 23 -13.70 12.85 8.53
CA VAL A 23 -12.34 12.92 9.07
C VAL A 23 -12.11 14.33 9.61
N SER A 24 -12.28 14.48 10.92
CA SER A 24 -11.80 15.67 11.65
C SER A 24 -10.36 15.39 12.08
N THR A 25 -9.39 16.07 11.46
CA THR A 25 -7.99 15.96 11.85
C THR A 25 -7.72 16.73 13.15
N ALA A 26 -7.11 16.05 14.14
CA ALA A 26 -6.62 16.74 15.33
C ALA A 26 -5.43 17.65 14.97
N VAL A 27 -5.17 18.69 15.80
CA VAL A 27 -4.12 19.68 15.53
C VAL A 27 -2.73 19.06 15.28
N GLY A 28 -2.41 17.90 15.89
CA GLY A 28 -1.16 17.18 15.65
C GLY A 28 -1.15 16.28 14.42
N ASP A 29 -2.29 16.03 13.79
CA ASP A 29 -2.38 15.10 12.66
C ASP A 29 -1.83 15.71 11.37
N ASN A 30 -1.93 17.03 11.20
CA ASN A 30 -1.41 17.71 10.00
C ASN A 30 0.11 17.52 9.85
N GLU A 31 0.87 17.62 10.94
CA GLU A 31 2.32 17.41 10.91
C GLU A 31 2.64 15.94 10.54
N VAL A 32 1.89 15.01 11.07
CA VAL A 32 2.05 13.58 10.74
C VAL A 32 1.71 13.33 9.27
N ILE A 33 0.63 13.92 8.75
CA ILE A 33 0.22 13.82 7.35
C ILE A 33 1.32 14.38 6.43
N GLU A 34 1.91 15.52 6.76
CA GLU A 34 3.03 16.08 5.99
C GLU A 34 4.28 15.16 5.99
N ARG A 35 4.56 14.50 7.12
CA ARG A 35 5.64 13.51 7.20
C ARG A 35 5.35 12.28 6.35
N ILE A 36 4.11 11.80 6.34
CA ILE A 36 3.68 10.68 5.49
C ILE A 36 3.74 11.09 4.01
N ASP A 37 3.30 12.30 3.66
CA ASP A 37 3.40 12.80 2.29
C ASP A 37 4.87 12.90 1.83
N ALA A 38 5.77 13.33 2.73
CA ALA A 38 7.22 13.34 2.48
C ALA A 38 7.76 11.93 2.23
N PHE A 39 7.34 10.94 3.00
CA PHE A 39 7.70 9.54 2.83
C PHE A 39 7.23 9.02 1.46
N CYS A 40 5.97 9.28 1.08
CA CYS A 40 5.40 8.86 -0.20
C CYS A 40 6.13 9.46 -1.41
N ASP A 41 6.73 10.64 -1.28
CA ASP A 41 7.61 11.23 -2.31
C ASP A 41 9.03 10.63 -2.27
N ALA A 42 9.58 10.37 -1.07
CA ALA A 42 10.96 9.90 -0.91
C ALA A 42 11.16 8.43 -1.36
N VAL A 43 10.19 7.56 -1.10
CA VAL A 43 10.30 6.13 -1.42
C VAL A 43 10.50 5.87 -2.91
N PRO A 44 9.71 6.43 -3.84
CA PRO A 44 9.93 6.24 -5.27
C PRO A 44 11.28 6.78 -5.75
N ARG A 45 11.76 7.90 -5.23
CA ARG A 45 13.04 8.53 -5.63
C ARG A 45 14.26 7.65 -5.38
N ARG A 46 14.15 6.63 -4.55
CA ARG A 46 15.24 5.66 -4.31
C ARG A 46 15.42 4.65 -5.45
N ARG A 47 14.41 4.50 -6.34
CA ARG A 47 14.34 3.41 -7.32
C ARG A 47 13.80 3.81 -8.68
N ALA A 48 13.42 5.06 -8.82
CA ALA A 48 12.90 5.61 -10.06
C ALA A 48 13.48 7.01 -10.27
N ARG A 49 13.66 7.37 -11.51
CA ARG A 49 14.05 8.72 -11.88
C ARG A 49 12.82 9.63 -11.84
N PRO A 50 12.83 10.70 -11.05
CA PRO A 50 11.72 11.67 -11.08
C PRO A 50 11.75 12.42 -12.41
N ASP A 51 10.57 12.55 -13.04
CA ASP A 51 10.33 13.35 -14.25
C ASP A 51 9.24 14.37 -13.89
N GLU A 52 9.60 15.65 -13.80
CA GLU A 52 8.74 16.72 -13.31
C GLU A 52 7.91 17.33 -14.41
N TYR A 53 6.58 17.35 -14.22
CA TYR A 53 5.59 17.90 -15.13
C TYR A 53 4.77 18.99 -14.44
N GLY A 54 5.22 20.24 -14.50
CA GLY A 54 4.55 21.34 -13.81
C GLY A 54 4.40 21.04 -12.31
N PRO A 55 3.16 21.02 -11.77
CA PRO A 55 2.91 20.72 -10.36
C PRO A 55 2.91 19.23 -10.01
N LEU A 56 3.17 18.33 -10.98
CA LEU A 56 3.17 16.88 -10.82
C LEU A 56 4.57 16.29 -11.02
N VAL A 57 4.78 15.08 -10.52
CA VAL A 57 5.99 14.27 -10.76
C VAL A 57 5.58 12.85 -11.16
N ILE A 58 6.26 12.32 -12.17
CA ILE A 58 6.21 10.93 -12.60
C ILE A 58 7.49 10.24 -12.10
N PHE A 59 7.39 9.03 -11.62
CA PHE A 59 8.53 8.20 -11.24
C PHE A 59 8.79 7.16 -12.32
N VAL A 60 9.74 7.46 -13.21
CA VAL A 60 10.12 6.59 -14.32
C VAL A 60 10.95 5.43 -13.78
N PRO A 61 10.49 4.15 -13.91
CA PRO A 61 11.23 3.00 -13.43
C PRO A 61 12.63 2.92 -14.03
N THR A 62 13.63 2.61 -13.20
CA THR A 62 15.02 2.39 -13.65
C THR A 62 15.40 0.90 -13.69
N GLY A 63 14.45 0.00 -13.43
CA GLY A 63 14.63 -1.44 -13.42
C GLY A 63 13.29 -2.18 -13.29
N SER A 64 13.35 -3.49 -13.08
CA SER A 64 12.17 -4.30 -12.83
C SER A 64 11.50 -3.93 -11.50
N GLY A 65 10.19 -4.06 -11.43
CA GLY A 65 9.38 -3.82 -10.24
C GLY A 65 8.05 -3.17 -10.57
N TRP A 66 7.26 -2.93 -9.54
CA TRP A 66 5.97 -2.26 -9.70
C TRP A 66 6.18 -0.78 -10.03
N PRO A 67 5.51 -0.22 -11.06
CA PRO A 67 5.58 1.20 -11.37
C PRO A 67 4.97 2.03 -10.23
N TYR A 68 5.63 3.15 -9.92
CA TYR A 68 5.10 4.10 -8.94
C TYR A 68 4.05 5.00 -9.60
N TYR A 69 3.09 5.45 -8.81
CA TYR A 69 2.06 6.38 -9.22
C TYR A 69 2.63 7.80 -9.35
N ALA A 70 2.11 8.57 -10.28
CA ALA A 70 2.39 10.00 -10.33
C ALA A 70 1.73 10.71 -9.13
N ARG A 71 2.30 11.82 -8.68
CA ARG A 71 1.81 12.54 -7.52
C ARG A 71 2.05 14.05 -7.61
N PRO A 72 1.36 14.86 -6.79
CA PRO A 72 1.70 16.27 -6.62
C PRO A 72 3.14 16.43 -6.15
N ARG A 73 3.85 17.40 -6.76
CA ARG A 73 5.18 17.81 -6.29
C ARG A 73 5.02 18.54 -4.96
N ARG A 74 5.78 18.13 -3.96
CA ARG A 74 5.77 18.80 -2.66
C ARG A 74 6.20 20.27 -2.79
N GLY A 75 5.41 21.16 -2.16
CA GLY A 75 5.66 22.59 -2.22
C GLY A 75 5.41 23.26 -3.59
N SER A 76 4.83 22.54 -4.55
CA SER A 76 4.50 23.08 -5.86
C SER A 76 3.39 24.12 -5.80
N ARG A 77 3.52 25.17 -6.62
CA ARG A 77 2.49 26.19 -6.89
C ARG A 77 2.57 26.55 -8.37
N PRO A 78 1.49 26.73 -9.10
CA PRO A 78 0.07 26.76 -8.75
C PRO A 78 -0.54 25.38 -8.43
N PRO A 79 -1.81 25.34 -8.00
CA PRO A 79 -2.58 24.12 -7.80
C PRO A 79 -2.65 23.27 -9.07
N VAL A 80 -2.76 21.95 -8.90
CA VAL A 80 -2.90 20.99 -10.01
C VAL A 80 -4.20 21.19 -10.76
N THR A 81 -4.15 21.23 -12.08
CA THR A 81 -5.30 21.34 -12.98
C THR A 81 -5.56 20.04 -13.75
N ALA A 82 -6.75 19.92 -14.34
CA ALA A 82 -7.06 18.80 -15.21
C ALA A 82 -6.16 18.77 -16.48
N ALA A 83 -5.66 19.91 -16.92
CA ALA A 83 -4.71 19.98 -18.04
C ALA A 83 -3.36 19.35 -17.67
N ASP A 84 -2.86 19.60 -16.46
CA ASP A 84 -1.62 18.99 -15.96
C ASP A 84 -1.77 17.47 -15.86
N ILE A 85 -2.90 16.96 -15.35
CA ILE A 85 -3.17 15.53 -15.29
C ILE A 85 -3.23 14.91 -16.67
N ARG A 86 -3.90 15.54 -17.64
CA ARG A 86 -3.94 15.06 -19.04
C ARG A 86 -2.54 15.01 -19.66
N ALA A 87 -1.67 15.98 -19.39
CA ALA A 87 -0.29 15.99 -19.86
C ALA A 87 0.53 14.84 -19.26
N VAL A 88 0.40 14.61 -17.95
CA VAL A 88 1.06 13.48 -17.26
C VAL A 88 0.56 12.14 -17.80
N ARG A 89 -0.74 11.96 -18.01
CA ARG A 89 -1.31 10.75 -18.62
C ARG A 89 -0.75 10.47 -20.00
N ALA A 90 -0.62 11.53 -20.84
CA ALA A 90 0.01 11.40 -22.17
C ALA A 90 1.45 10.88 -22.04
N ARG A 91 2.20 11.44 -21.09
CA ARG A 91 3.58 11.00 -20.81
C ARG A 91 3.66 9.58 -20.27
N GLN A 92 2.76 9.18 -19.38
CA GLN A 92 2.68 7.81 -18.88
C GLN A 92 2.44 6.80 -20.02
N ARG A 93 1.58 7.12 -20.99
CA ARG A 93 1.37 6.30 -22.20
C ARG A 93 2.62 6.17 -23.05
N GLU A 94 3.35 7.28 -23.28
CA GLU A 94 4.62 7.25 -24.02
C GLU A 94 5.66 6.36 -23.33
N LEU A 95 5.69 6.39 -22.00
CA LEU A 95 6.60 5.58 -21.18
C LEU A 95 6.13 4.12 -20.99
N VAL A 96 4.94 3.78 -21.50
CA VAL A 96 4.33 2.45 -21.33
C VAL A 96 4.19 2.07 -19.85
N ILE A 97 3.84 3.06 -19.00
CA ILE A 97 3.54 2.85 -17.58
C ILE A 97 2.07 3.16 -17.29
N PRO A 98 1.49 2.62 -16.19
CA PRO A 98 0.09 2.85 -15.86
C PRO A 98 -0.25 4.34 -15.71
N GLU A 99 -1.43 4.74 -16.23
CA GLU A 99 -1.99 6.07 -16.03
C GLU A 99 -2.61 6.17 -14.64
N SER A 100 -1.78 6.30 -13.62
CA SER A 100 -2.20 6.22 -12.21
C SER A 100 -1.59 7.34 -11.38
N PHE A 101 -2.36 7.83 -10.41
CA PHE A 101 -2.00 8.93 -9.51
C PHE A 101 -2.32 8.55 -8.07
N GLU A 102 -1.48 8.99 -7.13
CA GLU A 102 -1.72 8.87 -5.70
C GLU A 102 -1.42 10.18 -4.96
N TRP A 103 -2.16 10.49 -3.94
CA TRP A 103 -1.92 11.64 -3.07
C TRP A 103 -2.64 11.48 -1.72
N ILE A 104 -2.33 12.35 -0.78
CA ILE A 104 -3.10 12.51 0.44
C ILE A 104 -4.05 13.70 0.24
N GLU A 105 -5.34 13.52 0.50
CA GLU A 105 -6.34 14.57 0.24
C GLU A 105 -6.02 15.86 0.99
N GLN A 106 -5.54 15.77 2.23
CA GLN A 106 -5.25 16.93 3.07
C GLN A 106 -4.09 17.79 2.54
N THR A 107 -3.16 17.20 1.76
CA THR A 107 -2.00 17.93 1.20
C THR A 107 -2.24 18.47 -0.21
N ALA A 108 -3.21 17.90 -0.94
CA ALA A 108 -3.57 18.32 -2.30
C ALA A 108 -5.08 18.16 -2.57
N PRO A 109 -5.94 18.96 -1.88
CA PRO A 109 -7.38 18.78 -1.94
C PRO A 109 -8.03 19.04 -3.31
N GLU A 110 -7.35 19.79 -4.19
CA GLU A 110 -7.79 20.10 -5.55
C GLU A 110 -7.62 18.92 -6.52
N MET A 111 -6.72 17.99 -6.21
CA MET A 111 -6.39 16.84 -7.08
C MET A 111 -7.60 16.00 -7.46
N ALA A 112 -8.51 15.75 -6.51
CA ALA A 112 -9.68 14.91 -6.77
C ALA A 112 -10.59 15.47 -7.86
N ALA A 113 -10.83 16.79 -7.84
CA ALA A 113 -11.63 17.47 -8.85
C ALA A 113 -10.92 17.47 -10.22
N ALA A 114 -9.62 17.79 -10.22
CA ALA A 114 -8.80 17.82 -11.43
C ALA A 114 -8.70 16.43 -12.09
N ALA A 115 -8.52 15.36 -11.30
CA ALA A 115 -8.47 13.98 -11.77
C ALA A 115 -9.81 13.53 -12.39
N ALA A 116 -10.91 13.82 -11.72
CA ALA A 116 -12.25 13.51 -12.22
C ALA A 116 -12.57 14.26 -13.53
N GLU A 117 -12.20 15.55 -13.64
CA GLU A 117 -12.34 16.34 -14.86
C GLU A 117 -11.43 15.83 -15.98
N ALA A 118 -10.28 15.27 -15.65
CA ALA A 118 -9.39 14.63 -16.61
C ALA A 118 -9.86 13.22 -17.04
N GLY A 119 -11.03 12.73 -16.54
CA GLY A 119 -11.64 11.46 -16.91
C GLY A 119 -11.09 10.25 -16.15
N LEU A 120 -10.55 10.45 -14.96
CA LEU A 120 -10.13 9.37 -14.08
C LEU A 120 -11.21 9.03 -13.04
N GLU A 121 -11.28 7.76 -12.63
CA GLU A 121 -12.00 7.33 -11.44
C GLU A 121 -11.16 7.62 -10.20
N VAL A 122 -11.74 8.34 -9.24
CA VAL A 122 -11.09 8.72 -8.00
C VAL A 122 -11.60 7.84 -6.87
N GLN A 123 -10.68 7.21 -6.15
CA GLN A 123 -10.96 6.32 -5.03
C GLN A 123 -10.34 6.92 -3.75
N ALA A 124 -11.09 6.81 -2.66
CA ALA A 124 -10.70 7.31 -1.34
C ALA A 124 -10.54 6.16 -0.35
N HIS A 125 -9.40 6.11 0.32
CA HIS A 125 -9.01 5.05 1.24
C HIS A 125 -8.70 5.64 2.62
N PRO A 126 -9.13 5.00 3.75
CA PRO A 126 -8.73 5.43 5.07
C PRO A 126 -7.21 5.45 5.21
N LEU A 127 -6.61 6.61 5.48
CA LEU A 127 -5.22 6.73 5.87
C LEU A 127 -5.15 6.56 7.40
N MET A 128 -4.45 5.53 7.84
CA MET A 128 -4.43 5.14 9.24
C MET A 128 -3.00 5.15 9.80
N MET A 129 -2.84 5.64 11.03
CA MET A 129 -1.57 5.67 11.76
C MET A 129 -1.68 4.83 13.04
N LEU A 130 -0.59 4.15 13.40
CA LEU A 130 -0.48 3.45 14.67
C LEU A 130 -0.39 4.48 15.82
N ALA A 131 -1.43 4.56 16.65
CA ALA A 131 -1.59 5.59 17.67
C ALA A 131 -1.30 5.12 19.10
N GLY A 132 -1.20 3.82 19.33
CA GLY A 132 -1.04 3.23 20.65
C GLY A 132 -0.16 1.99 20.66
N PRO A 133 -0.19 1.17 21.71
CA PRO A 133 0.47 -0.13 21.75
C PRO A 133 -0.09 -1.03 20.64
N VAL A 134 0.78 -1.91 20.12
CA VAL A 134 0.36 -2.91 19.13
C VAL A 134 -0.40 -4.02 19.85
N HIS A 135 -1.63 -4.25 19.46
CA HIS A 135 -2.42 -5.38 19.95
C HIS A 135 -2.27 -6.56 19.00
N VAL A 136 -1.61 -7.62 19.48
CA VAL A 136 -1.40 -8.83 18.70
C VAL A 136 -2.60 -9.75 18.87
N PRO A 137 -3.34 -10.10 17.79
CA PRO A 137 -4.46 -11.02 17.92
C PRO A 137 -3.95 -12.45 18.18
N PRO A 138 -4.73 -13.28 18.91
CA PRO A 138 -4.41 -14.69 19.04
C PRO A 138 -4.45 -15.39 17.69
N LEU A 139 -3.49 -16.27 17.44
CA LEU A 139 -3.47 -17.11 16.26
C LEU A 139 -4.26 -18.40 16.46
N PRO A 140 -4.89 -18.95 15.42
CA PRO A 140 -5.49 -20.28 15.47
C PRO A 140 -4.43 -21.35 15.80
N PRO A 141 -4.84 -22.51 16.39
CA PRO A 141 -3.93 -23.63 16.61
C PRO A 141 -3.26 -24.10 15.31
N GLY A 142 -1.98 -24.46 15.40
CA GLY A 142 -1.19 -24.93 14.26
C GLY A 142 -0.74 -23.84 13.27
N VAL A 143 -0.96 -22.57 13.61
CA VAL A 143 -0.58 -21.41 12.79
C VAL A 143 0.52 -20.62 13.49
N THR A 144 1.53 -20.20 12.75
CA THR A 144 2.65 -19.37 13.24
C THR A 144 2.79 -18.10 12.41
N VAL A 145 3.37 -17.04 12.99
CA VAL A 145 3.71 -15.80 12.26
C VAL A 145 5.19 -15.48 12.47
N ARG A 146 5.89 -15.08 11.41
CA ARG A 146 7.31 -14.72 11.49
C ARG A 146 7.75 -13.73 10.44
N ILE A 147 8.88 -13.05 10.70
CA ILE A 147 9.61 -12.26 9.71
C ILE A 147 10.31 -13.21 8.72
N ILE A 148 10.38 -12.79 7.47
CA ILE A 148 10.97 -13.55 6.37
C ILE A 148 12.32 -12.96 6.01
N GLY A 149 13.35 -13.81 6.07
CA GLY A 149 14.70 -13.43 5.66
C GLY A 149 14.92 -13.54 4.14
N PRO A 150 16.02 -12.97 3.63
CA PRO A 150 16.32 -13.01 2.19
C PRO A 150 16.62 -14.42 1.66
N GLU A 151 17.07 -15.33 2.52
CA GLU A 151 17.38 -16.74 2.14
C GLU A 151 16.30 -17.73 2.57
N ASP A 152 15.12 -17.21 2.97
CA ASP A 152 14.02 -18.07 3.39
C ASP A 152 13.56 -18.95 2.23
N PRO A 153 13.46 -20.29 2.41
CA PRO A 153 13.04 -21.20 1.34
C PRO A 153 11.60 -20.98 0.88
N GLU A 154 10.76 -20.34 1.70
CA GLU A 154 9.38 -20.03 1.38
C GLU A 154 9.19 -18.65 0.71
N LEU A 155 10.26 -17.92 0.43
CA LEU A 155 10.21 -16.54 -0.05
C LEU A 155 9.33 -16.36 -1.28
N ASP A 156 9.43 -17.23 -2.27
CA ASP A 156 8.63 -17.21 -3.50
C ASP A 156 7.14 -17.36 -3.21
N ARG A 157 6.81 -18.33 -2.36
CA ARG A 157 5.43 -18.63 -1.95
C ARG A 157 4.84 -17.51 -1.09
N VAL A 158 5.64 -16.94 -0.19
CA VAL A 158 5.24 -15.76 0.61
C VAL A 158 4.95 -14.57 -0.29
N TRP A 159 5.80 -14.32 -1.28
CA TRP A 159 5.62 -13.21 -2.23
C TRP A 159 4.39 -13.38 -3.12
N ALA A 160 3.98 -14.62 -3.40
CA ALA A 160 2.79 -14.93 -4.19
C ALA A 160 1.46 -14.69 -3.44
N VAL A 161 1.45 -14.75 -2.10
CA VAL A 161 0.20 -14.61 -1.31
C VAL A 161 -0.58 -13.32 -1.60
N PRO A 162 0.04 -12.12 -1.60
CA PRO A 162 -0.67 -10.88 -1.93
C PRO A 162 -1.26 -10.89 -3.34
N ALA A 163 -0.60 -11.49 -4.32
CA ALA A 163 -1.09 -11.58 -5.69
C ALA A 163 -2.40 -12.38 -5.77
N VAL A 164 -2.48 -13.54 -5.09
CA VAL A 164 -3.73 -14.30 -4.96
C VAL A 164 -4.80 -13.48 -4.24
N ALA A 165 -4.45 -12.86 -3.11
CA ALA A 165 -5.40 -12.11 -2.31
C ALA A 165 -6.03 -10.94 -3.06
N PHE A 166 -5.24 -10.19 -3.84
CA PHE A 166 -5.70 -9.01 -4.58
C PHE A 166 -6.41 -9.35 -5.90
N SER A 167 -6.17 -10.52 -6.47
CA SER A 167 -6.97 -11.03 -7.59
C SER A 167 -8.40 -11.39 -7.18
N HIS A 168 -8.64 -11.52 -5.86
CA HIS A 168 -9.94 -11.86 -5.27
C HIS A 168 -10.32 -10.79 -4.22
N PRO A 169 -10.78 -9.59 -4.65
CA PRO A 169 -11.00 -8.46 -3.75
C PRO A 169 -12.09 -8.74 -2.70
N GLY A 170 -12.00 -7.99 -1.59
CA GLY A 170 -12.92 -8.09 -0.46
C GLY A 170 -12.41 -8.99 0.67
N THR A 171 -13.22 -9.09 1.74
CA THR A 171 -12.87 -9.77 2.99
C THR A 171 -13.61 -11.10 3.19
N ARG A 172 -14.46 -11.49 2.26
CA ARG A 172 -15.18 -12.78 2.32
C ARG A 172 -14.22 -13.94 2.05
N ALA A 173 -14.52 -15.08 2.65
CA ALA A 173 -13.87 -16.33 2.27
C ALA A 173 -14.21 -16.66 0.80
N GLY A 174 -13.28 -17.32 0.12
CA GLY A 174 -13.37 -17.71 -1.27
C GLY A 174 -12.64 -19.04 -1.50
N GLU A 175 -12.56 -19.49 -2.74
CA GLU A 175 -12.02 -20.81 -3.08
C GLU A 175 -10.51 -20.79 -3.36
N ALA A 176 -9.96 -19.64 -3.80
CA ALA A 176 -8.54 -19.54 -4.12
C ALA A 176 -7.66 -19.68 -2.87
N GLY A 177 -6.66 -20.53 -2.95
CA GLY A 177 -5.84 -20.94 -1.81
C GLY A 177 -4.41 -21.27 -2.14
N ALA A 178 -3.91 -22.35 -1.54
CA ALA A 178 -2.53 -22.79 -1.66
C ALA A 178 -2.14 -23.15 -3.11
N ALA A 179 -3.04 -23.75 -3.87
CA ALA A 179 -2.76 -24.17 -5.24
C ALA A 179 -2.48 -22.95 -6.16
N GLU A 180 -3.30 -21.90 -6.08
CA GLU A 180 -3.10 -20.66 -6.84
C GLU A 180 -1.83 -19.92 -6.41
N ARG A 181 -1.55 -19.89 -5.09
CA ARG A 181 -0.29 -19.36 -4.56
C ARG A 181 0.92 -20.08 -5.14
N ASP A 182 0.91 -21.40 -5.11
CA ASP A 182 2.05 -22.22 -5.56
C ASP A 182 2.25 -22.09 -7.08
N LYS A 183 1.17 -21.96 -7.85
CA LYS A 183 1.23 -21.66 -9.28
C LYS A 183 1.90 -20.31 -9.53
N ILE A 184 1.47 -19.25 -8.84
CA ILE A 184 2.07 -17.91 -8.99
C ILE A 184 3.54 -17.92 -8.56
N ALA A 185 3.88 -18.63 -7.47
CA ALA A 185 5.25 -18.76 -7.00
C ALA A 185 6.16 -19.43 -8.03
N ALA A 186 5.68 -20.48 -8.71
CA ALA A 186 6.42 -21.18 -9.75
C ALA A 186 6.64 -20.33 -11.02
N ASP A 187 5.78 -19.35 -11.28
CA ASP A 187 5.88 -18.43 -12.41
C ASP A 187 6.82 -17.23 -12.15
N HIS A 188 7.36 -17.07 -10.93
CA HIS A 188 8.30 -16.00 -10.63
C HIS A 188 9.63 -16.21 -11.37
N ASP A 189 10.07 -15.19 -12.10
CA ASP A 189 11.40 -15.20 -12.70
C ASP A 189 12.50 -14.96 -11.65
N ALA A 190 13.70 -15.49 -11.94
CA ALA A 190 14.85 -15.40 -11.02
C ALA A 190 15.25 -13.93 -10.72
N GLY A 191 15.02 -13.01 -11.65
CA GLY A 191 15.32 -11.58 -11.46
C GLY A 191 14.39 -10.93 -10.42
N THR A 192 13.11 -11.27 -10.44
CA THR A 192 12.13 -10.81 -9.44
C THR A 192 12.53 -11.25 -8.04
N ILE A 193 12.93 -12.51 -7.87
CA ILE A 193 13.34 -13.05 -6.57
C ILE A 193 14.70 -12.50 -6.13
N ALA A 194 15.65 -12.33 -7.04
CA ALA A 194 16.93 -11.70 -6.73
C ALA A 194 16.74 -10.24 -6.25
N MET A 195 15.87 -9.48 -6.90
CA MET A 195 15.49 -8.12 -6.49
C MET A 195 14.85 -8.12 -5.10
N LEU A 196 13.94 -9.05 -4.82
CA LEU A 196 13.29 -9.17 -3.52
C LEU A 196 14.30 -9.48 -2.41
N ARG A 197 15.20 -10.44 -2.63
CA ARG A 197 16.29 -10.78 -1.71
C ARG A 197 17.15 -9.56 -1.39
N GLU A 198 17.55 -8.80 -2.41
CA GLU A 198 18.35 -7.58 -2.22
C GLU A 198 17.62 -6.52 -1.39
N ARG A 199 16.31 -6.36 -1.61
CA ARG A 199 15.47 -5.46 -0.79
C ARG A 199 15.43 -5.86 0.68
N LEU A 200 15.37 -7.15 0.95
CA LEU A 200 15.39 -7.68 2.32
C LEU A 200 16.78 -7.54 2.96
N ARG A 201 17.87 -7.85 2.23
CA ARG A 201 19.25 -7.70 2.71
C ARG A 201 19.60 -6.25 3.03
N SER A 202 19.19 -5.32 2.20
CA SER A 202 19.44 -3.89 2.41
C SER A 202 18.62 -3.27 3.55
N GLY A 203 17.68 -4.03 4.15
CA GLY A 203 16.80 -3.52 5.22
C GLY A 203 15.76 -2.49 4.76
N HIS A 204 15.67 -2.20 3.45
CA HIS A 204 14.69 -1.28 2.90
C HIS A 204 13.25 -1.82 2.95
N SER A 205 13.11 -3.13 3.06
CA SER A 205 11.81 -3.79 3.22
C SER A 205 11.92 -4.89 4.26
N VAL A 206 10.86 -5.04 5.02
CA VAL A 206 10.61 -6.18 5.91
C VAL A 206 9.42 -6.93 5.37
N LEU A 207 9.48 -8.23 5.32
CA LEU A 207 8.40 -9.11 4.90
C LEU A 207 8.02 -10.00 6.08
N ALA A 208 6.72 -10.16 6.32
CA ALA A 208 6.20 -11.04 7.33
C ALA A 208 5.12 -11.96 6.75
N ALA A 209 5.02 -13.17 7.26
CA ALA A 209 4.00 -14.12 6.82
C ALA A 209 3.49 -14.98 7.96
N VAL A 210 2.25 -15.40 7.81
CA VAL A 210 1.59 -16.42 8.62
C VAL A 210 1.63 -17.74 7.90
N PHE A 211 2.01 -18.79 8.61
CA PHE A 211 2.16 -20.15 8.07
C PHE A 211 1.16 -21.12 8.72
N GLY A 212 0.61 -21.98 7.90
CA GLY A 212 -0.09 -23.19 8.30
C GLY A 212 0.65 -24.44 7.80
N PRO A 213 0.01 -25.63 7.90
CA PRO A 213 0.63 -26.88 7.45
C PRO A 213 1.09 -26.89 6.00
N ASP A 214 0.34 -26.22 5.11
CA ASP A 214 0.60 -26.17 3.66
C ASP A 214 1.42 -24.95 3.22
N GLY A 215 2.09 -24.26 4.15
CA GLY A 215 2.93 -23.10 3.88
C GLY A 215 2.26 -21.76 4.18
N PRO A 216 2.66 -20.65 3.50
CA PRO A 216 2.19 -19.31 3.82
C PRO A 216 0.73 -19.08 3.45
N LEU A 217 -0.04 -18.58 4.41
CA LEU A 217 -1.50 -18.31 4.33
C LEU A 217 -1.82 -16.83 4.22
N ALA A 218 -0.97 -15.99 4.79
CA ALA A 218 -1.06 -14.53 4.75
C ALA A 218 0.34 -13.92 4.70
N ALA A 219 0.48 -12.80 4.04
CA ALA A 219 1.76 -12.08 3.96
C ALA A 219 1.52 -10.57 3.89
N GLY A 220 2.56 -9.81 4.18
CA GLY A 220 2.58 -8.35 4.06
C GLY A 220 4.00 -7.83 4.17
N SER A 221 4.20 -6.59 3.80
CA SER A 221 5.51 -5.93 3.84
C SER A 221 5.46 -4.59 4.55
N CYS A 222 6.62 -4.16 5.05
CA CYS A 222 6.82 -2.85 5.64
C CYS A 222 8.05 -2.20 5.01
N GLN A 223 7.97 -0.93 4.65
CA GLN A 223 9.10 -0.12 4.19
C GLN A 223 9.31 1.06 5.13
N ALA A 224 10.54 1.34 5.51
CA ALA A 224 10.88 2.46 6.37
C ALA A 224 11.83 3.45 5.68
N VAL A 225 11.54 4.74 5.81
CA VAL A 225 12.37 5.86 5.34
C VAL A 225 12.26 6.99 6.35
N ASP A 226 13.39 7.49 6.84
CA ASP A 226 13.49 8.70 7.67
C ASP A 226 12.53 8.70 8.89
N GLY A 227 12.44 7.56 9.59
CA GLY A 227 11.60 7.40 10.79
C GLY A 227 10.10 7.25 10.52
N VAL A 228 9.70 7.12 9.25
CA VAL A 228 8.34 6.81 8.81
C VAL A 228 8.33 5.44 8.15
N ALA A 229 7.32 4.62 8.43
CA ALA A 229 7.14 3.32 7.79
C ALA A 229 5.72 3.09 7.30
N GLU A 230 5.61 2.54 6.11
CA GLU A 230 4.35 2.08 5.53
C GLU A 230 4.25 0.56 5.58
N ILE A 231 3.13 0.06 6.14
CA ILE A 231 2.75 -1.35 6.01
C ILE A 231 1.84 -1.48 4.79
N THR A 232 2.24 -2.34 3.86
CA THR A 232 1.59 -2.48 2.56
C THR A 232 1.52 -3.94 2.11
N GLY A 233 0.69 -4.22 1.12
CA GLY A 233 0.60 -5.55 0.52
C GLY A 233 0.07 -6.63 1.47
N VAL A 234 -0.65 -6.28 2.53
CA VAL A 234 -1.22 -7.26 3.45
C VAL A 234 -2.33 -8.04 2.74
N GLY A 235 -2.05 -9.30 2.45
CA GLY A 235 -2.95 -10.23 1.80
C GLY A 235 -3.17 -11.50 2.62
N VAL A 236 -4.36 -12.07 2.50
CA VAL A 236 -4.74 -13.37 3.08
C VAL A 236 -5.34 -14.20 1.96
N LEU A 237 -4.89 -15.44 1.81
CA LEU A 237 -5.50 -16.38 0.84
C LEU A 237 -7.01 -16.43 1.06
N PRO A 238 -7.84 -16.36 0.01
CA PRO A 238 -9.29 -16.35 0.13
C PRO A 238 -9.87 -17.47 1.01
N THR A 239 -9.33 -18.70 0.91
CA THR A 239 -9.71 -19.84 1.76
C THR A 239 -9.45 -19.62 3.24
N GLU A 240 -8.50 -18.75 3.60
CA GLU A 240 -7.99 -18.54 4.96
C GLU A 240 -8.50 -17.25 5.61
N ARG A 241 -9.39 -16.52 4.93
CA ARG A 241 -9.94 -15.26 5.43
C ARG A 241 -10.79 -15.45 6.68
N ARG A 242 -11.01 -14.36 7.42
CA ARG A 242 -11.82 -14.28 8.65
C ARG A 242 -11.25 -15.02 9.86
N ARG A 243 -9.97 -15.40 9.82
CA ARG A 243 -9.23 -16.10 10.90
C ARG A 243 -8.23 -15.17 11.63
N GLY A 244 -8.26 -13.86 11.39
CA GLY A 244 -7.35 -12.90 12.04
C GLY A 244 -5.93 -12.85 11.45
N LEU A 245 -5.62 -13.61 10.39
CA LEU A 245 -4.25 -13.77 9.88
C LEU A 245 -3.65 -12.46 9.33
N GLY A 246 -4.43 -11.65 8.63
CA GLY A 246 -3.98 -10.34 8.16
C GLY A 246 -3.66 -9.38 9.30
N ALA A 247 -4.43 -9.43 10.38
CA ALA A 247 -4.17 -8.65 11.58
C ALA A 247 -2.86 -9.09 12.27
N ALA A 248 -2.57 -10.40 12.31
CA ALA A 248 -1.34 -10.92 12.88
C ALA A 248 -0.10 -10.49 12.09
N VAL A 249 -0.14 -10.54 10.74
CA VAL A 249 0.92 -10.00 9.88
C VAL A 249 1.15 -8.53 10.15
N THR A 250 0.08 -7.73 10.17
CA THR A 250 0.15 -6.28 10.40
C THR A 250 0.71 -5.96 11.79
N ALA A 251 0.27 -6.68 12.81
CA ALA A 251 0.76 -6.49 14.19
C ALA A 251 2.27 -6.80 14.31
N LEU A 252 2.73 -7.89 13.68
CA LEU A 252 4.16 -8.24 13.69
C LEU A 252 5.00 -7.19 12.97
N LEU A 253 4.57 -6.73 11.78
CA LEU A 253 5.28 -5.68 11.03
C LEU A 253 5.31 -4.35 11.79
N ALA A 254 4.21 -3.99 12.46
CA ALA A 254 4.14 -2.78 13.27
C ALA A 254 5.05 -2.86 14.51
N ALA A 255 5.12 -4.02 15.17
CA ALA A 255 6.02 -4.25 16.30
C ALA A 255 7.49 -4.18 15.86
N ASP A 256 7.87 -4.88 14.78
CA ASP A 256 9.22 -4.86 14.23
C ASP A 256 9.67 -3.43 13.82
N ALA A 257 8.78 -2.68 13.17
CA ALA A 257 9.08 -1.29 12.80
C ALA A 257 9.31 -0.41 14.05
N ARG A 258 8.51 -0.59 15.09
CA ARG A 258 8.66 0.14 16.35
C ARG A 258 9.98 -0.23 17.07
N ASP A 259 10.31 -1.52 17.11
CA ASP A 259 11.55 -2.01 17.74
C ASP A 259 12.80 -1.49 17.02
N ARG A 260 12.69 -1.17 15.73
CA ARG A 260 13.70 -0.49 14.91
C ARG A 260 13.72 1.03 15.11
N GLY A 261 12.89 1.59 15.99
CA GLY A 261 12.86 3.02 16.30
C GLY A 261 12.04 3.87 15.31
N VAL A 262 11.20 3.27 14.48
CA VAL A 262 10.30 4.01 13.60
C VAL A 262 9.26 4.76 14.43
N GLN A 263 9.14 6.06 14.19
CA GLN A 263 8.28 6.97 14.96
C GLN A 263 6.85 7.04 14.40
N THR A 264 6.70 6.99 13.07
CA THR A 264 5.40 7.07 12.40
C THR A 264 5.21 5.79 11.57
N ILE A 265 4.25 4.95 11.98
CA ILE A 265 3.88 3.72 11.27
C ILE A 265 2.47 3.92 10.74
N PHE A 266 2.29 3.78 9.43
CA PHE A 266 1.02 4.03 8.77
C PHE A 266 0.69 2.96 7.74
N LEU A 267 -0.56 2.98 7.29
CA LEU A 267 -1.08 2.18 6.18
C LEU A 267 -2.31 2.87 5.58
N SER A 268 -2.71 2.48 4.38
CA SER A 268 -4.02 2.78 3.85
C SER A 268 -4.88 1.50 3.80
N ALA A 269 -6.12 1.61 4.27
CA ALA A 269 -7.07 0.52 4.22
C ALA A 269 -7.89 0.57 2.92
N SER A 270 -8.22 -0.59 2.36
CA SER A 270 -9.05 -0.65 1.13
C SER A 270 -10.42 -0.02 1.31
N ASP A 271 -10.98 -0.19 2.49
CA ASP A 271 -12.33 0.22 2.84
C ASP A 271 -12.52 0.28 4.35
N ASP A 272 -13.70 0.73 4.79
CA ASP A 272 -14.05 0.83 6.21
C ASP A 272 -14.07 -0.53 6.95
N ALA A 273 -14.33 -1.63 6.24
CA ALA A 273 -14.33 -2.96 6.87
C ALA A 273 -12.89 -3.38 7.22
N VAL A 274 -11.95 -3.12 6.33
CA VAL A 274 -10.52 -3.35 6.56
C VAL A 274 -9.97 -2.36 7.59
N ALA A 275 -10.38 -1.08 7.54
CA ALA A 275 -9.99 -0.09 8.56
C ALA A 275 -10.36 -0.54 9.98
N ARG A 276 -11.54 -1.14 10.17
CA ARG A 276 -11.93 -1.73 11.48
C ARG A 276 -11.04 -2.88 11.94
N VAL A 277 -10.43 -3.64 11.02
CA VAL A 277 -9.44 -4.66 11.39
C VAL A 277 -8.19 -3.99 11.96
N TYR A 278 -7.67 -2.97 11.27
CA TYR A 278 -6.49 -2.24 11.71
C TYR A 278 -6.71 -1.43 12.99
N ALA A 279 -7.92 -0.90 13.20
CA ALA A 279 -8.26 -0.22 14.44
C ALA A 279 -8.11 -1.13 15.68
N ARG A 280 -8.40 -2.42 15.57
CA ARG A 280 -8.21 -3.40 16.64
C ARG A 280 -6.74 -3.69 16.97
N ILE A 281 -5.82 -3.39 16.04
CA ILE A 281 -4.38 -3.52 16.23
C ILE A 281 -3.80 -2.30 16.95
N GLY A 282 -4.49 -1.16 16.90
CA GLY A 282 -4.06 0.11 17.49
C GLY A 282 -3.90 1.24 16.47
N PHE A 283 -4.30 1.05 15.22
CA PHE A 283 -4.33 2.11 14.21
C PHE A 283 -5.57 2.97 14.37
N ARG A 284 -5.44 4.26 14.10
CA ARG A 284 -6.57 5.19 13.96
C ARG A 284 -6.53 5.91 12.62
N GLU A 285 -7.67 6.30 12.11
CA GLU A 285 -7.78 7.11 10.90
C GLU A 285 -7.30 8.54 11.18
N ILE A 286 -6.46 9.07 10.29
CA ILE A 286 -5.90 10.44 10.39
C ILE A 286 -6.17 11.27 9.14
N GLY A 287 -6.54 10.65 8.03
CA GLY A 287 -6.74 11.32 6.76
C GLY A 287 -7.24 10.37 5.68
N THR A 288 -7.12 10.81 4.45
CA THR A 288 -7.57 10.05 3.28
C THR A 288 -6.46 9.92 2.25
N ALA A 289 -6.07 8.69 1.95
CA ALA A 289 -5.23 8.37 0.82
C ALA A 289 -6.09 8.27 -0.44
N MET A 290 -5.67 8.92 -1.51
CA MET A 290 -6.40 9.03 -2.76
C MET A 290 -5.66 8.34 -3.88
N ILE A 291 -6.40 7.62 -4.74
CA ILE A 291 -5.90 7.00 -5.97
C ILE A 291 -6.81 7.44 -7.11
N ALA A 292 -6.21 7.74 -8.27
CA ALA A 292 -6.96 7.99 -9.49
C ALA A 292 -6.39 7.17 -10.65
N GLU A 293 -7.28 6.45 -11.35
CA GLU A 293 -6.94 5.56 -12.47
C GLU A 293 -8.01 5.67 -13.57
N PRO A 294 -7.73 5.28 -14.83
CA PRO A 294 -8.76 5.17 -15.86
C PRO A 294 -9.89 4.23 -15.44
N ALA A 295 -11.11 4.56 -15.81
CA ALA A 295 -12.25 3.62 -15.70
C ALA A 295 -11.93 2.33 -16.49
N ARG A 296 -12.32 1.20 -15.92
CA ARG A 296 -12.15 -0.12 -16.57
C ARG A 296 -13.27 -0.41 -17.53
#